data_92c8ffc6798320aa0e516c56cbe76733
#
_entry.id   92c8ffc6798320aa0e516c56cbe76733
#
_cell.length_a   1.000
_cell.length_b   1.000
_cell.length_c   1.000
_cell.angle_alpha   90.00
_cell.angle_beta   90.00
_cell.angle_gamma   90.00
#
_symmetry.space_group_name_H-M   'P 1'
#
loop_
_entity.id
_entity.type
_entity.pdbx_description
1 polymer ?
#
loop_
_entity_poly.entity_id
_entity_poly.type
_entity_poly.pdbx_seq_one_letter_code
_entity_poly.pdbx_strand_id
1 'polypeptide(L)'
;KVDKEEVKKHLLTIYTLPVTPYKTLIDSNNPGAGWLSADNNARKEEIDWCFWNRYQTYLREKEKYQPGVIHQLDRLTNEILDNLYDPTMEGYEISKKGLVVGQVQSGKTSNFTGLVCKAVDSGFNVIIVFAGILDDLRTQTQSRLEKCFLGFTTKDIEKINESKIGVGLIDPSPVAHAFTTVVSDFKEATVNALGTNFQTNEPILFVVKKNG
;
A
#
# COMPACT_ATOMS: atom_id res chain seq x y z
N LYS A 1 32.86 -3.80 29.87
CA LYS A 1 31.73 -4.55 29.23
C LYS A 1 30.60 -3.58 29.12
N VAL A 2 30.20 -3.28 27.91
CA VAL A 2 29.02 -2.44 27.68
C VAL A 2 27.78 -3.26 28.01
N ASP A 3 26.93 -2.75 28.90
CA ASP A 3 25.68 -3.41 29.25
C ASP A 3 24.70 -3.35 28.07
N LYS A 4 24.33 -4.50 27.55
CA LYS A 4 23.40 -4.60 26.39
C LYS A 4 22.03 -3.99 26.67
N GLU A 5 21.55 -4.08 27.90
CA GLU A 5 20.25 -3.50 28.29
C GLU A 5 20.32 -1.97 28.39
N GLU A 6 21.43 -1.44 28.84
CA GLU A 6 21.66 0.02 28.91
C GLU A 6 21.80 0.62 27.50
N VAL A 7 22.52 -0.06 26.60
CA VAL A 7 22.62 0.33 25.18
C VAL A 7 21.25 0.23 24.49
N LYS A 8 20.49 -0.82 24.72
CA LYS A 8 19.16 -0.99 24.19
C LYS A 8 18.22 0.10 24.70
N LYS A 9 18.25 0.42 25.98
CA LYS A 9 17.47 1.50 26.59
C LYS A 9 17.85 2.86 25.99
N HIS A 10 19.13 3.12 25.80
CA HIS A 10 19.64 4.35 25.17
C HIS A 10 19.24 4.43 23.70
N LEU A 11 19.36 3.36 22.93
CA LEU A 11 18.92 3.31 21.54
C LEU A 11 17.39 3.49 21.43
N LEU A 12 16.61 2.90 22.32
CA LEU A 12 15.18 3.13 22.38
C LEU A 12 14.83 4.58 22.68
N THR A 13 15.58 5.29 23.51
CA THR A 13 15.36 6.70 23.82
C THR A 13 15.69 7.62 22.63
N ILE A 14 16.71 7.28 21.84
CA ILE A 14 17.11 8.05 20.66
C ILE A 14 16.22 7.75 19.44
N TYR A 15 15.76 6.51 19.30
CA TYR A 15 15.06 6.04 18.10
C TYR A 15 13.56 5.79 18.30
N THR A 16 13.02 5.95 19.48
CA THR A 16 11.57 6.02 19.67
C THR A 16 11.08 7.43 19.31
N LEU A 17 10.66 7.58 18.06
CA LEU A 17 9.60 8.54 17.82
C LEU A 17 8.44 8.20 18.77
N PRO A 18 7.73 9.21 19.34
CA PRO A 18 6.56 8.95 20.15
C PRO A 18 5.55 8.18 19.29
N VAL A 19 5.62 6.87 19.39
CA VAL A 19 4.67 5.96 18.75
C VAL A 19 3.39 6.17 19.52
N THR A 20 2.44 6.87 18.91
CA THR A 20 1.09 6.95 19.47
C THR A 20 0.59 5.50 19.59
N PRO A 21 0.27 5.01 20.80
CA PRO A 21 -0.22 3.67 20.96
C PRO A 21 -1.49 3.54 20.12
N TYR A 22 -1.53 2.55 19.24
CA TYR A 22 -2.74 2.24 18.49
C TYR A 22 -3.41 1.02 19.13
N LYS A 23 -4.71 0.94 18.97
CA LYS A 23 -5.49 -0.20 19.37
C LYS A 23 -6.29 -0.67 18.18
N THR A 24 -6.09 -1.91 17.79
CA THR A 24 -6.96 -2.57 16.83
C THR A 24 -8.18 -3.08 17.55
N LEU A 25 -9.37 -2.69 17.10
CA LEU A 25 -10.63 -3.25 17.54
C LEU A 25 -11.08 -4.25 16.47
N ILE A 26 -11.13 -5.51 16.86
CA ILE A 26 -11.56 -6.60 15.99
C ILE A 26 -12.96 -7.03 16.43
N ASP A 27 -13.86 -7.17 15.48
CA ASP A 27 -15.13 -7.85 15.73
C ASP A 27 -14.83 -9.35 15.93
N SER A 28 -15.22 -9.88 17.09
CA SER A 28 -15.03 -11.29 17.44
C SER A 28 -15.72 -12.26 16.47
N ASN A 29 -16.70 -11.76 15.71
CA ASN A 29 -17.43 -12.52 14.68
C ASN A 29 -16.95 -12.22 13.25
N ASN A 30 -15.70 -11.78 13.08
CA ASN A 30 -15.13 -11.45 11.78
C ASN A 30 -14.68 -12.72 11.03
N PRO A 31 -15.52 -13.35 10.16
CA PRO A 31 -15.13 -14.54 9.41
C PRO A 31 -13.97 -14.20 8.47
N GLY A 32 -12.96 -15.05 8.42
CA GLY A 32 -11.78 -14.89 7.57
C GLY A 32 -10.71 -13.93 8.11
N ALA A 33 -10.87 -13.36 9.32
CA ALA A 33 -9.78 -12.67 9.99
C ALA A 33 -8.76 -13.69 10.52
N GLY A 34 -7.49 -13.25 10.67
CA GLY A 34 -6.42 -14.12 11.14
C GLY A 34 -5.76 -14.97 10.04
N TRP A 35 -6.12 -14.78 8.78
CA TRP A 35 -5.61 -15.56 7.67
C TRP A 35 -4.11 -15.35 7.43
N LEU A 36 -3.57 -14.19 7.83
CA LEU A 36 -2.16 -13.84 7.67
C LEU A 36 -1.33 -14.13 8.94
N SER A 37 -1.96 -14.16 10.12
CA SER A 37 -1.31 -14.30 11.43
C SER A 37 -1.51 -15.68 12.07
N ALA A 38 -2.33 -16.56 11.50
CA ALA A 38 -2.59 -17.88 12.05
C ALA A 38 -1.29 -18.69 12.24
N ASP A 39 -1.19 -19.42 13.35
CA ASP A 39 -0.08 -20.34 13.61
C ASP A 39 0.00 -21.38 12.48
N ASN A 40 1.20 -21.65 11.98
CA ASN A 40 1.48 -22.46 10.79
C ASN A 40 1.05 -21.82 9.46
N ASN A 41 1.23 -20.53 9.33
CA ASN A 41 0.75 -19.79 8.17
C ASN A 41 1.64 -19.97 6.93
N ALA A 42 1.46 -21.09 6.24
CA ALA A 42 2.06 -21.33 4.93
C ALA A 42 1.75 -20.20 3.95
N ARG A 43 0.54 -19.61 4.03
CA ARG A 43 0.09 -18.55 3.12
C ARG A 43 0.96 -17.30 3.17
N LYS A 44 1.38 -16.87 4.37
CA LYS A 44 2.26 -15.71 4.52
C LYS A 44 3.64 -15.93 3.92
N GLU A 45 4.13 -17.16 3.98
CA GLU A 45 5.43 -17.56 3.41
C GLU A 45 5.36 -17.74 1.89
N GLU A 46 4.17 -18.06 1.35
CA GLU A 46 3.92 -18.19 -0.10
C GLU A 46 3.82 -16.84 -0.82
N ILE A 47 3.48 -15.77 -0.11
CA ILE A 47 3.32 -14.45 -0.71
C ILE A 47 4.67 -13.88 -1.11
N ASP A 48 4.82 -13.57 -2.39
CA ASP A 48 5.94 -12.75 -2.87
C ASP A 48 5.65 -11.26 -2.58
N TRP A 49 6.26 -10.75 -1.55
CA TRP A 49 6.11 -9.36 -1.09
C TRP A 49 6.87 -8.35 -1.98
N CYS A 50 6.78 -8.46 -3.31
CA CYS A 50 7.58 -7.66 -4.24
C CYS A 50 7.24 -6.16 -4.22
N PHE A 51 5.96 -5.77 -4.22
CA PHE A 51 5.54 -4.37 -4.11
C PHE A 51 5.88 -3.79 -2.74
N TRP A 52 5.63 -4.54 -1.67
CA TRP A 52 5.95 -4.11 -0.31
C TRP A 52 7.45 -3.93 -0.10
N ASN A 53 8.27 -4.88 -0.50
CA ASN A 53 9.73 -4.83 -0.36
C ASN A 53 10.34 -3.66 -1.13
N ARG A 54 9.84 -3.41 -2.35
CA ARG A 54 10.21 -2.24 -3.15
C ARG A 54 9.85 -0.94 -2.45
N TYR A 55 8.65 -0.85 -1.89
CA TYR A 55 8.20 0.33 -1.16
C TYR A 55 8.98 0.56 0.14
N GLN A 56 9.27 -0.48 0.91
CA GLN A 56 10.14 -0.37 2.10
C GLN A 56 11.52 0.19 1.74
N THR A 57 12.11 -0.30 0.66
CA THR A 57 13.41 0.16 0.18
C THR A 57 13.34 1.64 -0.19
N TYR A 58 12.28 2.06 -0.88
CA TYR A 58 12.04 3.45 -1.21
C TYR A 58 11.92 4.34 0.03
N LEU A 59 11.15 3.92 1.03
CA LEU A 59 11.00 4.65 2.30
C LEU A 59 12.35 4.82 3.01
N ARG A 60 13.16 3.76 3.05
CA ARG A 60 14.49 3.78 3.69
C ARG A 60 15.47 4.67 2.94
N GLU A 61 15.58 4.49 1.62
CA GLU A 61 16.66 5.08 0.83
C GLU A 61 16.36 6.49 0.34
N LYS A 62 15.11 6.78 0.00
CA LYS A 62 14.69 8.06 -0.58
C LYS A 62 13.98 8.96 0.43
N GLU A 63 13.04 8.43 1.19
CA GLU A 63 12.28 9.21 2.18
C GLU A 63 12.98 9.25 3.55
N LYS A 64 14.09 8.49 3.74
CA LYS A 64 14.92 8.47 4.94
C LYS A 64 14.17 8.09 6.22
N TYR A 65 13.17 7.22 6.08
CA TYR A 65 12.44 6.70 7.23
C TYR A 65 13.36 5.86 8.13
N GLN A 66 13.23 6.06 9.42
CA GLN A 66 13.94 5.24 10.40
C GLN A 66 13.46 3.79 10.38
N PRO A 67 14.33 2.80 10.62
CA PRO A 67 13.95 1.39 10.60
C PRO A 67 12.77 1.04 11.52
N GLY A 68 12.70 1.66 12.70
CA GLY A 68 11.58 1.47 13.63
C GLY A 68 10.24 1.94 13.10
N VAL A 69 10.22 3.03 12.31
CA VAL A 69 9.00 3.55 11.66
C VAL A 69 8.54 2.58 10.57
N ILE A 70 9.48 2.06 9.78
CA ILE A 70 9.17 1.08 8.72
C ILE A 70 8.64 -0.22 9.34
N HIS A 71 9.26 -0.71 10.42
CA HIS A 71 8.80 -1.90 11.14
C HIS A 71 7.38 -1.71 11.72
N GLN A 72 7.09 -0.54 12.29
CA GLN A 72 5.74 -0.23 12.77
C GLN A 72 4.73 -0.18 11.63
N LEU A 73 5.10 0.44 10.51
CA LEU A 73 4.26 0.49 9.31
C LEU A 73 3.97 -0.93 8.79
N ASP A 74 4.99 -1.79 8.76
CA ASP A 74 4.86 -3.20 8.39
C ASP A 74 3.85 -3.93 9.27
N ARG A 75 3.98 -3.79 10.60
CA ARG A 75 3.07 -4.41 11.56
C ARG A 75 1.63 -3.91 11.41
N LEU A 76 1.43 -2.59 11.33
CA LEU A 76 0.10 -1.99 11.20
C LEU A 76 -0.62 -2.42 9.91
N THR A 77 0.10 -2.44 8.80
CA THR A 77 -0.48 -2.87 7.53
C THR A 77 -0.77 -4.37 7.50
N ASN A 78 0.04 -5.19 8.17
CA ASN A 78 -0.26 -6.62 8.36
C ASN A 78 -1.54 -6.81 9.19
N GLU A 79 -1.70 -6.09 10.30
CA GLU A 79 -2.90 -6.18 11.13
C GLU A 79 -4.17 -5.76 10.36
N ILE A 80 -4.10 -4.71 9.54
CA ILE A 80 -5.24 -4.30 8.71
C ILE A 80 -5.56 -5.38 7.68
N LEU A 81 -4.55 -5.89 6.98
CA LEU A 81 -4.71 -6.91 5.96
C LEU A 81 -5.27 -8.21 6.53
N ASP A 82 -4.78 -8.61 7.70
CA ASP A 82 -5.22 -9.80 8.44
C ASP A 82 -6.68 -9.75 8.89
N ASN A 83 -7.24 -8.54 9.05
CA ASN A 83 -8.65 -8.31 9.34
C ASN A 83 -9.55 -8.30 8.10
N LEU A 84 -8.98 -8.35 6.90
CA LEU A 84 -9.73 -8.55 5.66
C LEU A 84 -10.03 -10.04 5.48
N TYR A 85 -9.83 -10.55 4.30
CA TYR A 85 -9.96 -11.97 3.96
C TYR A 85 -8.83 -12.36 3.01
N ASP A 86 -8.51 -13.63 2.93
CA ASP A 86 -7.57 -14.14 1.92
C ASP A 86 -8.23 -14.06 0.54
N PRO A 87 -7.72 -13.21 -0.38
CA PRO A 87 -8.32 -13.01 -1.70
C PRO A 87 -8.24 -14.25 -2.61
N THR A 88 -7.46 -15.25 -2.23
CA THR A 88 -7.32 -16.49 -2.98
C THR A 88 -8.36 -17.56 -2.60
N MET A 89 -9.15 -17.31 -1.55
CA MET A 89 -10.25 -18.22 -1.17
C MET A 89 -11.41 -18.08 -2.15
N GLU A 90 -11.77 -19.19 -2.79
CA GLU A 90 -12.90 -19.26 -3.70
C GLU A 90 -14.24 -19.51 -2.97
N GLY A 91 -15.33 -19.06 -3.57
CA GLY A 91 -16.70 -19.45 -3.16
C GLY A 91 -17.34 -18.60 -2.07
N TYR A 92 -16.72 -17.48 -1.66
CA TYR A 92 -17.28 -16.59 -0.64
C TYR A 92 -17.44 -15.17 -1.17
N GLU A 93 -18.66 -14.63 -1.11
CA GLU A 93 -18.90 -13.21 -1.22
C GLU A 93 -18.64 -12.56 0.13
N ILE A 94 -17.48 -11.94 0.32
CA ILE A 94 -17.10 -11.31 1.57
C ILE A 94 -17.04 -9.79 1.38
N SER A 95 -17.85 -9.06 2.15
CA SER A 95 -17.77 -7.61 2.25
C SER A 95 -17.20 -7.22 3.61
N LYS A 96 -16.04 -6.59 3.64
CA LYS A 96 -15.39 -6.09 4.85
C LYS A 96 -15.32 -4.58 4.83
N LYS A 97 -15.59 -3.98 5.99
CA LYS A 97 -15.45 -2.53 6.20
C LYS A 97 -14.50 -2.31 7.36
N GLY A 98 -13.56 -1.41 7.19
CA GLY A 98 -12.60 -1.03 8.22
C GLY A 98 -12.47 0.48 8.33
N LEU A 99 -12.06 0.97 9.50
CA LEU A 99 -11.77 2.37 9.76
C LEU A 99 -10.37 2.49 10.35
N VAL A 100 -9.51 3.26 9.70
CA VAL A 100 -8.19 3.62 10.23
C VAL A 100 -8.20 5.07 10.68
N VAL A 101 -8.02 5.29 11.98
CA VAL A 101 -7.97 6.63 12.56
C VAL A 101 -6.52 7.00 12.85
N GLY A 102 -6.11 8.19 12.41
CA GLY A 102 -4.78 8.71 12.68
C GLY A 102 -4.80 10.23 12.79
N GLN A 103 -3.93 10.78 13.64
CA GLN A 103 -3.76 12.22 13.77
C GLN A 103 -3.23 12.85 12.48
N VAL A 104 -3.36 14.16 12.34
CA VAL A 104 -2.75 14.90 11.24
C VAL A 104 -1.23 14.69 11.27
N GLN A 105 -0.62 14.45 10.11
CA GLN A 105 0.81 14.14 9.96
C GLN A 105 1.29 12.83 10.62
N SER A 106 0.39 11.91 10.98
CA SER A 106 0.73 10.61 11.58
C SER A 106 1.21 9.54 10.58
N GLY A 107 1.52 9.90 9.35
CA GLY A 107 1.94 8.93 8.33
C GLY A 107 0.79 8.16 7.68
N LYS A 108 -0.47 8.66 7.75
CA LYS A 108 -1.63 8.00 7.11
C LYS A 108 -1.40 7.64 5.65
N THR A 109 -0.75 8.53 4.89
CA THR A 109 -0.47 8.30 3.48
C THR A 109 0.49 7.13 3.27
N SER A 110 1.52 7.02 4.11
CA SER A 110 2.44 5.88 4.04
C SER A 110 1.76 4.58 4.46
N ASN A 111 0.82 4.66 5.41
CA ASN A 111 0.05 3.51 5.87
C ASN A 111 -0.86 2.97 4.76
N PHE A 112 -1.70 3.79 4.13
CA PHE A 112 -2.58 3.30 3.07
C PHE A 112 -1.79 2.84 1.83
N THR A 113 -0.66 3.49 1.49
CA THR A 113 0.20 3.05 0.38
C THR A 113 0.81 1.68 0.69
N GLY A 114 1.31 1.48 1.91
CA GLY A 114 1.82 0.18 2.36
C GLY A 114 0.74 -0.91 2.33
N LEU A 115 -0.48 -0.56 2.74
CA LEU A 115 -1.63 -1.48 2.65
C LEU A 115 -1.95 -1.85 1.20
N VAL A 116 -1.94 -0.88 0.26
CA VAL A 116 -2.12 -1.13 -1.18
C VAL A 116 -1.06 -2.10 -1.71
N CYS A 117 0.22 -1.85 -1.41
CA CYS A 117 1.30 -2.75 -1.82
C CYS A 117 1.06 -4.19 -1.33
N LYS A 118 0.78 -4.35 -0.04
CA LYS A 118 0.55 -5.68 0.56
C LYS A 118 -0.72 -6.36 0.08
N ALA A 119 -1.80 -5.60 -0.12
CA ALA A 119 -3.03 -6.15 -0.66
C ALA A 119 -2.78 -6.74 -2.05
N VAL A 120 -2.06 -6.01 -2.89
CA VAL A 120 -1.69 -6.49 -4.23
C VAL A 120 -0.80 -7.72 -4.17
N ASP A 121 0.25 -7.71 -3.34
CA ASP A 121 1.13 -8.87 -3.12
C ASP A 121 0.34 -10.12 -2.65
N SER A 122 -0.75 -9.89 -1.91
CA SER A 122 -1.63 -10.97 -1.42
C SER A 122 -2.61 -11.52 -2.45
N GLY A 123 -2.80 -10.82 -3.59
CA GLY A 123 -3.68 -11.24 -4.67
C GLY A 123 -4.93 -10.38 -4.89
N PHE A 124 -5.05 -9.21 -4.24
CA PHE A 124 -6.08 -8.24 -4.61
C PHE A 124 -5.72 -7.57 -5.93
N ASN A 125 -6.46 -7.86 -7.00
CA ASN A 125 -6.13 -7.40 -8.35
C ASN A 125 -6.73 -6.04 -8.72
N VAL A 126 -7.72 -5.53 -7.97
CA VAL A 126 -8.36 -4.25 -8.24
C VAL A 126 -8.33 -3.38 -7.01
N ILE A 127 -7.68 -2.23 -7.14
CA ILE A 127 -7.57 -1.23 -6.08
C ILE A 127 -8.28 0.05 -6.50
N ILE A 128 -9.28 0.46 -5.73
CA ILE A 128 -10.04 1.70 -5.99
C ILE A 128 -9.85 2.63 -4.79
N VAL A 129 -9.29 3.81 -5.05
CA VAL A 129 -9.04 4.84 -4.04
C VAL A 129 -9.96 6.03 -4.27
N PHE A 130 -10.87 6.28 -3.34
CA PHE A 130 -11.71 7.49 -3.33
C PHE A 130 -10.96 8.61 -2.62
N ALA A 131 -10.41 9.55 -3.39
CA ALA A 131 -9.47 10.56 -2.91
C ALA A 131 -10.12 11.87 -2.44
N GLY A 132 -11.39 11.85 -2.09
CA GLY A 132 -12.16 13.03 -1.68
C GLY A 132 -12.87 13.70 -2.86
N ILE A 133 -13.45 14.89 -2.61
CA ILE A 133 -14.30 15.61 -3.59
C ILE A 133 -13.53 16.62 -4.46
N LEU A 134 -12.33 17.04 -4.03
CA LEU A 134 -11.53 18.05 -4.72
C LEU A 134 -10.56 17.40 -5.72
N ASP A 135 -10.40 18.01 -6.89
CA ASP A 135 -9.45 17.57 -7.91
C ASP A 135 -8.01 17.55 -7.42
N ASP A 136 -7.63 18.56 -6.62
CA ASP A 136 -6.28 18.64 -6.04
C ASP A 136 -5.96 17.43 -5.15
N LEU A 137 -6.91 17.00 -4.33
CA LEU A 137 -6.73 15.82 -3.47
C LEU A 137 -6.59 14.54 -4.29
N ARG A 138 -7.40 14.40 -5.35
CA ARG A 138 -7.30 13.29 -6.29
C ARG A 138 -5.92 13.27 -6.97
N THR A 139 -5.52 14.42 -7.53
CA THR A 139 -4.23 14.58 -8.23
C THR A 139 -3.05 14.29 -7.30
N GLN A 140 -3.07 14.79 -6.06
CA GLN A 140 -2.04 14.50 -5.06
C GLN A 140 -1.99 13.00 -4.72
N THR A 141 -3.16 12.37 -4.55
CA THR A 141 -3.25 10.93 -4.25
C THR A 141 -2.75 10.09 -5.41
N GLN A 142 -3.14 10.42 -6.65
CA GLN A 142 -2.65 9.79 -7.86
C GLN A 142 -1.12 9.90 -7.96
N SER A 143 -0.57 11.11 -7.88
CA SER A 143 0.87 11.35 -7.95
C SER A 143 1.65 10.60 -6.87
N ARG A 144 1.07 10.47 -5.68
CA ARG A 144 1.68 9.69 -4.59
C ARG A 144 1.72 8.21 -4.90
N LEU A 145 0.63 7.64 -5.40
CA LEU A 145 0.57 6.22 -5.76
C LEU A 145 1.40 5.92 -7.00
N GLU A 146 1.51 6.84 -7.95
CA GLU A 146 2.45 6.72 -9.06
C GLU A 146 3.90 6.59 -8.56
N LYS A 147 4.31 7.47 -7.65
CA LYS A 147 5.65 7.49 -7.09
C LYS A 147 5.96 6.31 -6.18
N CYS A 148 4.98 5.87 -5.37
CA CYS A 148 5.21 4.94 -4.27
C CYS A 148 4.70 3.51 -4.51
N PHE A 149 3.84 3.30 -5.54
CA PHE A 149 3.26 2.01 -5.87
C PHE A 149 3.46 1.63 -7.34
N LEU A 150 3.04 2.48 -8.31
CA LEU A 150 3.19 2.15 -9.73
C LEU A 150 4.66 2.17 -10.20
N GLY A 151 5.41 3.19 -9.83
CA GLY A 151 6.81 3.36 -10.23
C GLY A 151 7.00 4.11 -11.55
N PHE A 152 5.93 4.65 -12.14
CA PHE A 152 5.95 5.48 -13.34
C PHE A 152 4.95 6.62 -13.22
N THR A 153 5.08 7.65 -14.08
CA THR A 153 4.11 8.75 -14.12
C THR A 153 3.16 8.62 -15.30
N THR A 154 1.89 8.99 -15.07
CA THR A 154 0.83 9.00 -16.10
C THR A 154 0.60 10.39 -16.69
N LYS A 155 1.51 11.35 -16.47
CA LYS A 155 1.40 12.71 -17.04
C LYS A 155 1.42 12.70 -18.56
N ASP A 156 2.21 11.84 -19.15
CA ASP A 156 2.34 11.65 -20.58
C ASP A 156 2.09 10.18 -20.91
N ILE A 157 0.90 9.88 -21.40
CA ILE A 157 0.46 8.51 -21.69
C ILE A 157 1.33 7.86 -22.77
N GLU A 158 1.83 8.63 -23.73
CA GLU A 158 2.68 8.10 -24.81
C GLU A 158 4.07 7.66 -24.32
N LYS A 159 4.51 8.17 -23.17
CA LYS A 159 5.84 7.90 -22.57
C LYS A 159 5.79 7.12 -21.26
N ILE A 160 4.68 6.48 -20.93
CA ILE A 160 4.51 5.76 -19.65
C ILE A 160 5.66 4.78 -19.40
N ASN A 161 6.06 4.00 -20.40
CA ASN A 161 7.11 2.98 -20.27
C ASN A 161 8.52 3.57 -20.07
N GLU A 162 8.73 4.85 -20.40
CA GLU A 162 10.02 5.53 -20.29
C GLU A 162 10.13 6.40 -19.02
N SER A 163 9.02 6.70 -18.39
CA SER A 163 8.92 7.71 -17.31
C SER A 163 8.93 7.08 -15.91
N LYS A 164 9.95 6.31 -15.59
CA LYS A 164 10.12 5.71 -14.26
C LYS A 164 10.34 6.76 -13.19
N ILE A 165 9.62 6.64 -12.08
CA ILE A 165 9.74 7.51 -10.91
C ILE A 165 9.68 6.69 -9.61
N GLY A 166 10.14 7.29 -8.52
CA GLY A 166 9.98 6.75 -7.17
C GLY A 166 10.45 5.31 -7.03
N VAL A 167 9.51 4.41 -6.70
CA VAL A 167 9.78 2.98 -6.52
C VAL A 167 10.24 2.29 -7.81
N GLY A 168 9.84 2.77 -8.99
CA GLY A 168 10.27 2.23 -10.28
C GLY A 168 11.75 2.46 -10.59
N LEU A 169 12.40 3.41 -9.89
CA LEU A 169 13.85 3.62 -9.94
C LEU A 169 14.61 2.69 -8.97
N ILE A 170 13.91 2.06 -8.03
CA ILE A 170 14.47 1.07 -7.10
C ILE A 170 14.42 -0.32 -7.74
N ASP A 171 13.22 -0.71 -8.14
CA ASP A 171 12.97 -1.99 -8.80
C ASP A 171 11.80 -1.82 -9.80
N PRO A 172 12.06 -1.94 -11.10
CA PRO A 172 11.03 -1.84 -12.12
C PRO A 172 10.24 -3.13 -12.35
N SER A 173 10.62 -4.25 -11.71
CA SER A 173 10.06 -5.57 -12.04
C SER A 173 8.61 -5.78 -11.59
N PRO A 174 8.12 -5.28 -10.43
CA PRO A 174 6.70 -5.36 -10.12
C PRO A 174 5.88 -4.43 -11.02
N VAL A 175 4.95 -5.00 -11.78
CA VAL A 175 4.11 -4.29 -12.75
C VAL A 175 2.69 -4.15 -12.23
N ALA A 176 2.12 -2.96 -12.36
CA ALA A 176 0.72 -2.66 -12.09
C ALA A 176 0.22 -1.64 -13.12
N HIS A 177 -1.10 -1.61 -13.36
CA HIS A 177 -1.73 -0.69 -14.30
C HIS A 177 -2.51 0.40 -13.59
N ALA A 178 -2.63 1.58 -14.22
CA ALA A 178 -3.46 2.67 -13.73
C ALA A 178 -4.49 3.04 -14.81
N PHE A 179 -5.77 3.06 -14.45
CA PHE A 179 -6.84 3.49 -15.34
C PHE A 179 -7.27 4.94 -15.12
N THR A 180 -6.64 5.60 -14.16
CA THR A 180 -6.73 7.03 -13.92
C THR A 180 -5.35 7.65 -14.05
N THR A 181 -5.29 8.94 -14.36
CA THR A 181 -4.03 9.65 -14.57
C THR A 181 -3.92 10.87 -13.65
N VAL A 182 -2.72 11.45 -13.53
CA VAL A 182 -2.55 12.73 -12.80
C VAL A 182 -3.46 13.82 -13.36
N VAL A 183 -3.67 13.85 -14.67
CA VAL A 183 -4.41 14.92 -15.36
C VAL A 183 -5.90 14.65 -15.52
N SER A 184 -6.34 13.39 -15.37
CA SER A 184 -7.75 13.03 -15.55
C SER A 184 -8.21 11.91 -14.64
N ASP A 185 -9.46 11.99 -14.24
CA ASP A 185 -10.22 10.90 -13.64
C ASP A 185 -10.48 9.80 -14.68
N PHE A 186 -11.17 8.73 -14.29
CA PHE A 186 -11.49 7.63 -15.20
C PHE A 186 -12.16 8.13 -16.49
N LYS A 187 -11.60 7.72 -17.63
CA LYS A 187 -12.16 7.91 -18.97
C LYS A 187 -11.90 6.67 -19.81
N GLU A 188 -12.93 6.18 -20.48
CA GLU A 188 -12.84 5.03 -21.37
C GLU A 188 -11.77 5.19 -22.46
N ALA A 189 -11.61 6.39 -23.01
CA ALA A 189 -10.57 6.71 -23.98
C ALA A 189 -9.14 6.50 -23.41
N THR A 190 -8.94 6.78 -22.10
CA THR A 190 -7.66 6.57 -21.43
C THR A 190 -7.36 5.07 -21.30
N VAL A 191 -8.36 4.28 -20.96
CA VAL A 191 -8.23 2.80 -20.85
C VAL A 191 -7.84 2.20 -22.19
N ASN A 192 -8.52 2.62 -23.26
CA ASN A 192 -8.23 2.17 -24.62
C ASN A 192 -6.84 2.58 -25.09
N ALA A 193 -6.38 3.81 -24.74
CA ALA A 193 -5.05 4.31 -25.09
C ALA A 193 -3.92 3.58 -24.33
N LEU A 194 -4.19 3.11 -23.12
CA LEU A 194 -3.23 2.32 -22.32
C LEU A 194 -3.04 0.90 -22.84
N GLY A 195 -3.87 0.46 -23.81
CA GLY A 195 -3.74 -0.85 -24.46
C GLY A 195 -3.81 -2.03 -23.49
N THR A 196 -4.40 -1.82 -22.33
CA THR A 196 -4.46 -2.83 -21.27
C THR A 196 -5.31 -4.00 -21.72
N ASN A 197 -4.66 -5.13 -21.85
CA ASN A 197 -5.34 -6.38 -22.10
C ASN A 197 -5.85 -6.90 -20.75
N PHE A 198 -7.15 -6.86 -20.51
CA PHE A 198 -7.82 -7.33 -19.27
C PHE A 198 -7.58 -8.84 -18.96
N GLN A 199 -6.74 -9.51 -19.75
CA GLN A 199 -6.37 -10.90 -19.53
C GLN A 199 -5.11 -11.07 -18.66
N THR A 200 -4.50 -9.96 -18.20
CA THR A 200 -3.34 -10.02 -17.31
C THR A 200 -3.82 -10.12 -15.86
N ASN A 201 -3.18 -10.97 -15.07
CA ASN A 201 -3.36 -11.04 -13.62
C ASN A 201 -2.66 -9.86 -12.89
N GLU A 202 -2.24 -8.85 -13.63
CA GLU A 202 -1.56 -7.68 -13.09
C GLU A 202 -2.54 -6.74 -12.41
N PRO A 203 -2.18 -6.17 -11.25
CA PRO A 203 -3.08 -5.34 -10.47
C PRO A 203 -3.42 -4.02 -11.16
N ILE A 204 -4.65 -3.57 -10.96
CA ILE A 204 -5.20 -2.35 -11.56
C ILE A 204 -5.53 -1.34 -10.47
N LEU A 205 -5.08 -0.10 -10.67
CA LEU A 205 -5.33 1.03 -9.78
C LEU A 205 -6.29 2.03 -10.40
N PHE A 206 -7.29 2.43 -9.61
CA PHE A 206 -8.16 3.58 -9.87
C PHE A 206 -8.01 4.60 -8.74
N VAL A 207 -7.80 5.87 -9.08
CA VAL A 207 -7.88 6.98 -8.13
C VAL A 207 -8.94 7.95 -8.60
N VAL A 208 -10.11 7.90 -7.98
CA VAL A 208 -11.31 8.61 -8.42
C VAL A 208 -11.78 9.62 -7.39
N LYS A 209 -12.49 10.65 -7.86
CA LYS A 209 -13.16 11.58 -6.95
C LYS A 209 -14.38 10.91 -6.31
N LYS A 210 -14.64 11.25 -5.07
CA LYS A 210 -15.93 10.98 -4.45
C LYS A 210 -16.89 12.09 -4.90
N ASN A 211 -17.66 11.82 -5.94
CA ASN A 211 -18.78 12.68 -6.28
C ASN A 211 -19.90 12.44 -5.27
N GLY A 212 -20.47 13.55 -4.74
CA GLY A 212 -21.60 13.48 -3.83
C GLY A 212 -22.89 13.07 -4.54
#